data_4bf151b8e3229a5fed289196b9bec6e4
#
_entry.id   4bf151b8e3229a5fed289196b9bec6e4
#
_cell.length_a   1.000
_cell.length_b   1.000
_cell.length_c   1.000
_cell.angle_alpha   90.00
_cell.angle_beta   90.00
_cell.angle_gamma   90.00
#
_symmetry.space_group_name_H-M   'P 1'
#
loop_
_entity.id
_entity.type
_entity.pdbx_description
1 polymer ?
#
loop_
_entity_poly.entity_id
_entity_poly.type
_entity_poly.pdbx_seq_one_letter_code
_entity_poly.pdbx_strand_id
1 'polypeptide(L)'
;MARLALVTGGQRGIGAAISEGLLAAGRRVIASYAGNDAAAAAFTERTGIACIKFDVSSFDACVAAVAQIEAEHGPIEILVNNAGITRDAMMRKLDRQMWDDVIDTNLGSCYNTCKAVWDGMSTRKFGRIVNIGSINGQAGQLGQVNYAAAKSGIHGFTKALAQEGARNQITVNAIAPGYVDTEMVRAVPADVLEKIIARIPRGRLGTAEDIARGVVFLTADEADFVTGSTLSINGGQHMY
;
A
#
# COMPACT_ATOMS: atom_id res chain seq x y z
N MET A 1 2.05 -18.85 16.52
CA MET A 1 0.90 -17.92 16.55
C MET A 1 0.70 -17.34 15.15
N ALA A 2 -0.52 -16.91 14.78
CA ALA A 2 -0.74 -16.22 13.50
C ALA A 2 -0.02 -14.87 13.50
N ARG A 3 0.68 -14.53 12.39
CA ARG A 3 1.41 -13.28 12.23
C ARG A 3 0.47 -12.07 12.22
N LEU A 4 0.90 -10.97 12.84
CA LEU A 4 0.14 -9.72 12.83
C LEU A 4 0.54 -8.85 11.63
N ALA A 5 -0.47 -8.42 10.87
CA ALA A 5 -0.33 -7.51 9.75
C ALA A 5 -0.96 -6.14 10.06
N LEU A 6 -0.24 -5.08 9.76
CA LEU A 6 -0.78 -3.72 9.69
C LEU A 6 -0.95 -3.33 8.20
N VAL A 7 -2.17 -2.94 7.82
CA VAL A 7 -2.49 -2.44 6.47
C VAL A 7 -2.91 -0.98 6.56
N THR A 8 -2.10 -0.07 6.01
CA THR A 8 -2.45 1.36 6.00
C THR A 8 -3.54 1.66 4.97
N GLY A 9 -4.55 2.46 5.34
CA GLY A 9 -5.73 2.66 4.50
C GLY A 9 -6.49 1.37 4.22
N GLY A 10 -6.50 0.45 5.19
CA GLY A 10 -6.94 -0.94 5.05
C GLY A 10 -8.44 -1.18 5.09
N GLN A 11 -9.29 -0.12 5.25
CA GLN A 11 -10.74 -0.28 5.43
C GLN A 11 -11.55 -0.07 4.15
N ARG A 12 -10.91 0.30 3.00
CA ARG A 12 -11.61 0.54 1.72
C ARG A 12 -10.77 0.15 0.51
N GLY A 13 -11.43 -0.01 -0.62
CA GLY A 13 -10.80 -0.23 -1.92
C GLY A 13 -9.78 -1.37 -1.91
N ILE A 14 -8.60 -1.15 -2.49
CA ILE A 14 -7.51 -2.12 -2.54
C ILE A 14 -7.09 -2.53 -1.12
N GLY A 15 -7.00 -1.57 -0.18
CA GLY A 15 -6.62 -1.85 1.20
C GLY A 15 -7.57 -2.81 1.91
N ALA A 16 -8.89 -2.68 1.69
CA ALA A 16 -9.87 -3.60 2.26
C ALA A 16 -9.69 -5.03 1.73
N ALA A 17 -9.54 -5.19 0.42
CA ALA A 17 -9.29 -6.50 -0.18
C ALA A 17 -7.97 -7.12 0.31
N ILE A 18 -6.92 -6.30 0.51
CA ILE A 18 -5.66 -6.75 1.10
C ILE A 18 -5.88 -7.24 2.54
N SER A 19 -6.60 -6.45 3.35
CA SER A 19 -6.90 -6.80 4.75
C SER A 19 -7.68 -8.12 4.84
N GLU A 20 -8.72 -8.26 4.03
CA GLU A 20 -9.55 -9.48 3.94
C GLU A 20 -8.76 -10.67 3.39
N GLY A 21 -7.93 -10.45 2.36
CA GLY A 21 -7.07 -11.50 1.80
C GLY A 21 -6.03 -12.03 2.80
N LEU A 22 -5.41 -11.15 3.59
CA LEU A 22 -4.48 -11.54 4.66
C LEU A 22 -5.19 -12.28 5.79
N LEU A 23 -6.40 -11.84 6.17
CA LEU A 23 -7.23 -12.54 7.17
C LEU A 23 -7.59 -13.94 6.69
N ALA A 24 -8.04 -14.08 5.44
CA ALA A 24 -8.37 -15.37 4.82
C ALA A 24 -7.15 -16.30 4.71
N ALA A 25 -5.94 -15.73 4.58
CA ALA A 25 -4.66 -16.45 4.62
C ALA A 25 -4.19 -16.78 6.05
N GLY A 26 -5.05 -16.62 7.06
CA GLY A 26 -4.76 -16.98 8.45
C GLY A 26 -3.90 -15.98 9.21
N ARG A 27 -3.76 -14.73 8.72
CA ARG A 27 -3.06 -13.66 9.43
C ARG A 27 -4.02 -12.92 10.38
N ARG A 28 -3.52 -12.36 11.45
CA ARG A 28 -4.22 -11.34 12.24
C ARG A 28 -4.02 -10.00 11.56
N VAL A 29 -5.05 -9.18 11.44
CA VAL A 29 -4.96 -7.94 10.66
C VAL A 29 -5.48 -6.77 11.47
N ILE A 30 -4.75 -5.66 11.43
CA ILE A 30 -5.20 -4.33 11.86
C ILE A 30 -5.22 -3.44 10.61
N ALA A 31 -6.33 -2.79 10.35
CA ALA A 31 -6.46 -1.81 9.27
C ALA A 31 -6.32 -0.39 9.82
N SER A 32 -5.55 0.49 9.16
CA SER A 32 -5.57 1.89 9.56
C SER A 32 -6.45 2.75 8.65
N TYR A 33 -6.88 3.89 9.19
CA TYR A 33 -7.61 4.92 8.45
C TYR A 33 -7.32 6.32 9.02
N ALA A 34 -7.62 7.38 8.24
CA ALA A 34 -7.36 8.75 8.70
C ALA A 34 -8.63 9.50 9.12
N GLY A 35 -9.73 9.39 8.39
CA GLY A 35 -10.82 10.35 8.57
C GLY A 35 -12.26 9.83 8.56
N ASN A 36 -12.57 8.68 8.01
CA ASN A 36 -13.95 8.19 7.89
C ASN A 36 -14.27 7.14 8.96
N ASP A 37 -14.68 7.60 10.14
CA ASP A 37 -14.99 6.75 11.31
C ASP A 37 -16.17 5.80 11.01
N ALA A 38 -17.20 6.26 10.29
CA ALA A 38 -18.36 5.44 9.94
C ALA A 38 -17.98 4.28 9.00
N ALA A 39 -17.16 4.55 7.99
CA ALA A 39 -16.67 3.51 7.09
C ALA A 39 -15.77 2.50 7.82
N ALA A 40 -14.94 2.95 8.76
CA ALA A 40 -14.10 2.06 9.56
C ALA A 40 -14.94 1.17 10.49
N ALA A 41 -15.97 1.73 11.14
CA ALA A 41 -16.89 0.94 11.96
C ALA A 41 -17.65 -0.12 11.15
N ALA A 42 -18.22 0.26 10.00
CA ALA A 42 -18.90 -0.67 9.11
C ALA A 42 -17.97 -1.77 8.57
N PHE A 43 -16.70 -1.43 8.28
CA PHE A 43 -15.69 -2.41 7.87
C PHE A 43 -15.40 -3.41 8.99
N THR A 44 -15.22 -2.92 10.22
CA THR A 44 -14.98 -3.79 11.39
C THR A 44 -16.18 -4.70 11.66
N GLU A 45 -17.39 -4.16 11.61
CA GLU A 45 -18.64 -4.94 11.80
C GLU A 45 -18.75 -6.09 10.78
N ARG A 46 -18.44 -5.80 9.52
CA ARG A 46 -18.55 -6.79 8.43
C ARG A 46 -17.45 -7.84 8.45
N THR A 47 -16.24 -7.49 8.83
CA THR A 47 -15.06 -8.35 8.66
C THR A 47 -14.47 -8.89 9.94
N GLY A 48 -14.79 -8.27 11.08
CA GLY A 48 -14.12 -8.55 12.35
C GLY A 48 -12.69 -7.97 12.45
N ILE A 49 -12.20 -7.29 11.41
CA ILE A 49 -10.87 -6.66 11.40
C ILE A 49 -10.93 -5.35 12.18
N ALA A 50 -10.10 -5.22 13.22
CA ALA A 50 -10.01 -3.99 13.99
C ALA A 50 -9.41 -2.84 13.16
N CYS A 51 -9.95 -1.64 13.35
CA CYS A 51 -9.46 -0.43 12.72
C CYS A 51 -8.83 0.52 13.74
N ILE A 52 -7.69 1.12 13.37
CA ILE A 52 -7.03 2.16 14.17
C ILE A 52 -6.93 3.45 13.37
N LYS A 53 -7.22 4.59 14.04
CA LYS A 53 -7.19 5.91 13.40
C LYS A 53 -5.86 6.59 13.62
N PHE A 54 -5.14 6.88 12.56
CA PHE A 54 -3.98 7.78 12.58
C PHE A 54 -3.67 8.30 11.17
N ASP A 55 -2.99 9.44 11.12
CA ASP A 55 -2.50 10.04 9.89
C ASP A 55 -1.11 9.49 9.56
N VAL A 56 -1.00 8.77 8.45
CA VAL A 56 0.27 8.17 7.99
C VAL A 56 1.31 9.21 7.56
N SER A 57 0.91 10.45 7.25
CA SER A 57 1.83 11.55 6.92
C SER A 57 2.55 12.10 8.15
N SER A 58 2.01 11.87 9.36
CA SER A 58 2.64 12.27 10.62
C SER A 58 3.53 11.14 11.17
N PHE A 59 4.82 11.43 11.29
CA PHE A 59 5.79 10.49 11.86
C PHE A 59 5.42 10.10 13.29
N ASP A 60 5.14 11.08 14.15
CA ASP A 60 4.83 10.84 15.56
C ASP A 60 3.53 10.04 15.72
N ALA A 61 2.51 10.29 14.87
CA ALA A 61 1.28 9.50 14.87
C ALA A 61 1.55 8.04 14.46
N CYS A 62 2.42 7.80 13.49
CA CYS A 62 2.83 6.45 13.10
C CYS A 62 3.54 5.72 14.23
N VAL A 63 4.49 6.37 14.91
CA VAL A 63 5.21 5.77 16.05
C VAL A 63 4.25 5.45 17.20
N ALA A 64 3.37 6.37 17.55
CA ALA A 64 2.39 6.14 18.61
C ALA A 64 1.41 5.00 18.27
N ALA A 65 0.91 4.98 17.04
CA ALA A 65 -0.02 3.93 16.60
C ALA A 65 0.65 2.54 16.57
N VAL A 66 1.89 2.43 16.09
CA VAL A 66 2.63 1.16 16.10
C VAL A 66 2.85 0.69 17.53
N ALA A 67 3.27 1.58 18.43
CA ALA A 67 3.47 1.25 19.85
C ALA A 67 2.16 0.75 20.50
N GLN A 68 1.03 1.42 20.24
CA GLN A 68 -0.27 0.98 20.72
C GLN A 68 -0.64 -0.40 20.17
N ILE A 69 -0.53 -0.62 18.86
CA ILE A 69 -0.86 -1.90 18.22
C ILE A 69 0.00 -3.02 18.80
N GLU A 70 1.31 -2.81 18.96
CA GLU A 70 2.19 -3.84 19.49
C GLU A 70 1.92 -4.15 20.98
N ALA A 71 1.52 -3.15 21.76
CA ALA A 71 1.12 -3.36 23.17
C ALA A 71 -0.18 -4.17 23.31
N GLU A 72 -1.17 -3.91 22.45
CA GLU A 72 -2.50 -4.53 22.53
C GLU A 72 -2.59 -5.86 21.79
N HIS A 73 -1.87 -5.99 20.69
CA HIS A 73 -2.03 -7.11 19.75
C HIS A 73 -0.75 -7.92 19.53
N GLY A 74 0.38 -7.50 20.09
CA GLY A 74 1.67 -8.13 19.87
C GLY A 74 2.40 -7.62 18.63
N PRO A 75 3.57 -8.16 18.31
CA PRO A 75 4.50 -7.59 17.34
C PRO A 75 3.92 -7.55 15.92
N ILE A 76 4.11 -6.41 15.25
CA ILE A 76 3.79 -6.28 13.82
C ILE A 76 4.89 -6.99 13.03
N GLU A 77 4.52 -8.04 12.32
CA GLU A 77 5.42 -8.86 11.51
C GLU A 77 5.23 -8.62 10.01
N ILE A 78 4.06 -8.10 9.60
CA ILE A 78 3.72 -7.76 8.23
C ILE A 78 3.26 -6.30 8.20
N LEU A 79 3.86 -5.49 7.31
CA LEU A 79 3.44 -4.12 7.06
C LEU A 79 3.07 -3.96 5.58
N VAL A 80 1.87 -3.46 5.32
CA VAL A 80 1.43 -3.10 3.96
C VAL A 80 1.17 -1.60 3.89
N ASN A 81 2.04 -0.88 3.21
CA ASN A 81 1.92 0.54 2.92
C ASN A 81 1.03 0.74 1.70
N ASN A 82 -0.27 0.90 1.95
CA ASN A 82 -1.28 1.08 0.91
C ASN A 82 -1.93 2.47 0.93
N ALA A 83 -1.92 3.18 2.06
CA ALA A 83 -2.50 4.52 2.14
C ALA A 83 -1.94 5.44 1.05
N GLY A 84 -2.82 6.23 0.44
CA GLY A 84 -2.42 7.16 -0.61
C GLY A 84 -3.57 8.04 -1.06
N ILE A 85 -3.20 9.18 -1.65
CA ILE A 85 -4.11 10.17 -2.20
C ILE A 85 -3.65 10.60 -3.60
N THR A 86 -4.53 11.25 -4.33
CA THR A 86 -4.20 11.98 -5.56
C THR A 86 -4.57 13.46 -5.42
N ARG A 87 -3.81 14.32 -6.09
CA ARG A 87 -4.10 15.75 -6.30
C ARG A 87 -3.69 16.07 -7.73
N ASP A 88 -4.52 15.59 -8.65
CA ASP A 88 -4.21 15.61 -10.08
C ASP A 88 -4.35 17.02 -10.63
N ALA A 89 -3.30 17.52 -11.25
CA ALA A 89 -3.27 18.81 -11.93
C ALA A 89 -2.14 18.85 -12.97
N MET A 90 -2.40 19.58 -14.06
CA MET A 90 -1.31 19.94 -14.99
C MET A 90 -0.28 20.81 -14.28
N MET A 91 1.01 20.69 -14.61
CA MET A 91 2.12 21.38 -13.94
C MET A 91 1.88 22.88 -13.72
N ARG A 92 1.27 23.57 -14.68
CA ARG A 92 0.92 25.00 -14.58
C ARG A 92 -0.12 25.34 -13.49
N LYS A 93 -0.85 24.35 -12.99
CA LYS A 93 -1.90 24.48 -11.95
C LYS A 93 -1.57 23.72 -10.68
N LEU A 94 -0.51 22.92 -10.70
CA LEU A 94 -0.04 22.18 -9.56
C LEU A 94 0.63 23.14 -8.58
N ASP A 95 0.01 23.39 -7.45
CA ASP A 95 0.58 24.23 -6.40
C ASP A 95 1.44 23.42 -5.42
N ARG A 96 2.11 24.13 -4.52
CA ARG A 96 3.02 23.51 -3.54
C ARG A 96 2.29 22.60 -2.57
N GLN A 97 1.09 22.97 -2.11
CA GLN A 97 0.32 22.17 -1.18
C GLN A 97 -0.13 20.85 -1.81
N MET A 98 -0.60 20.87 -3.07
CA MET A 98 -0.96 19.67 -3.82
C MET A 98 0.23 18.73 -4.01
N TRP A 99 1.43 19.28 -4.16
CA TRP A 99 2.66 18.50 -4.25
C TRP A 99 3.00 17.87 -2.88
N ASP A 100 3.07 18.67 -1.83
CA ASP A 100 3.46 18.22 -0.49
C ASP A 100 2.46 17.18 0.04
N ASP A 101 1.15 17.43 -0.06
CA ASP A 101 0.11 16.47 0.34
C ASP A 101 0.37 15.06 -0.23
N VAL A 102 0.70 14.99 -1.54
CA VAL A 102 0.88 13.72 -2.22
C VAL A 102 2.21 13.08 -1.87
N ILE A 103 3.29 13.85 -1.79
CA ILE A 103 4.61 13.32 -1.40
C ILE A 103 4.57 12.80 0.02
N ASP A 104 4.04 13.57 0.96
CA ASP A 104 4.02 13.21 2.38
C ASP A 104 3.12 11.99 2.63
N THR A 105 1.94 11.95 2.00
CA THR A 105 1.02 10.82 2.19
C THR A 105 1.46 9.57 1.44
N ASN A 106 1.95 9.67 0.21
CA ASN A 106 2.18 8.47 -0.61
C ASN A 106 3.61 7.91 -0.48
N LEU A 107 4.61 8.77 -0.22
CA LEU A 107 6.01 8.35 -0.10
C LEU A 107 6.53 8.54 1.33
N GLY A 108 6.31 9.71 1.94
CA GLY A 108 6.71 10.00 3.32
C GLY A 108 6.14 9.00 4.31
N SER A 109 4.87 8.60 4.12
CA SER A 109 4.22 7.58 4.94
C SER A 109 4.94 6.23 4.92
N CYS A 110 5.52 5.81 3.79
CA CYS A 110 6.28 4.57 3.71
C CYS A 110 7.51 4.63 4.63
N TYR A 111 8.21 5.77 4.67
CA TYR A 111 9.29 5.97 5.63
C TYR A 111 8.78 5.95 7.08
N ASN A 112 7.73 6.71 7.38
CA ASN A 112 7.19 6.85 8.73
C ASN A 112 6.81 5.48 9.34
N THR A 113 6.04 4.71 8.62
CA THR A 113 5.54 3.40 9.08
C THR A 113 6.65 2.34 9.10
N CYS A 114 7.50 2.30 8.07
CA CYS A 114 8.65 1.37 8.06
C CYS A 114 9.59 1.67 9.22
N LYS A 115 9.92 2.95 9.49
CA LYS A 115 10.79 3.32 10.61
C LYS A 115 10.18 2.93 11.96
N ALA A 116 8.87 3.06 12.12
CA ALA A 116 8.18 2.72 13.36
C ALA A 116 8.24 1.21 13.68
N VAL A 117 8.20 0.32 12.68
CA VAL A 117 8.25 -1.14 12.90
C VAL A 117 9.65 -1.74 12.80
N TRP A 118 10.64 -0.97 12.28
CA TRP A 118 11.94 -1.49 11.85
C TRP A 118 12.75 -2.16 12.94
N ASP A 119 12.90 -1.48 14.07
CA ASP A 119 13.74 -1.97 15.17
C ASP A 119 13.14 -3.25 15.77
N GLY A 120 11.82 -3.33 15.90
CA GLY A 120 11.10 -4.52 16.32
C GLY A 120 11.28 -5.69 15.36
N MET A 121 11.10 -5.48 14.06
CA MET A 121 11.32 -6.50 13.03
C MET A 121 12.78 -6.96 13.00
N SER A 122 13.73 -6.03 13.10
CA SER A 122 15.17 -6.32 13.10
C SER A 122 15.60 -7.18 14.29
N THR A 123 15.09 -6.85 15.49
CA THR A 123 15.38 -7.60 16.71
C THR A 123 14.83 -9.02 16.64
N ARG A 124 13.62 -9.21 16.11
CA ARG A 124 12.98 -10.52 15.95
C ARG A 124 13.51 -11.33 14.76
N LYS A 125 14.35 -10.73 13.91
CA LYS A 125 14.86 -11.35 12.67
C LYS A 125 13.71 -11.84 11.77
N PHE A 126 12.66 -11.07 11.66
CA PHE A 126 11.53 -11.32 10.77
C PHE A 126 10.77 -10.04 10.46
N GLY A 127 10.46 -9.84 9.18
CA GLY A 127 9.57 -8.81 8.68
C GLY A 127 9.17 -9.05 7.22
N ARG A 128 7.94 -8.67 6.88
CA ARG A 128 7.42 -8.67 5.50
C ARG A 128 6.82 -7.30 5.24
N ILE A 129 7.46 -6.53 4.37
CA ILE A 129 7.01 -5.17 4.01
C ILE A 129 6.60 -5.16 2.55
N VAL A 130 5.38 -4.72 2.27
CA VAL A 130 4.88 -4.53 0.91
C VAL A 130 4.41 -3.10 0.73
N ASN A 131 5.01 -2.40 -0.22
CA ASN A 131 4.67 -1.03 -0.58
C ASN A 131 3.79 -1.02 -1.84
N ILE A 132 2.61 -0.40 -1.77
CA ILE A 132 1.73 -0.30 -2.92
C ILE A 132 2.13 0.91 -3.76
N GLY A 133 2.83 0.62 -4.84
CA GLY A 133 3.22 1.55 -5.89
C GLY A 133 2.06 1.87 -6.85
N SER A 134 2.39 2.01 -8.13
CA SER A 134 1.44 2.20 -9.23
C SER A 134 2.13 2.02 -10.57
N ILE A 135 1.39 1.59 -11.59
CA ILE A 135 1.83 1.68 -12.99
C ILE A 135 2.23 3.11 -13.37
N ASN A 136 1.55 4.12 -12.79
CA ASN A 136 1.87 5.53 -13.06
C ASN A 136 3.21 5.98 -12.43
N GLY A 137 3.73 5.24 -11.44
CA GLY A 137 5.11 5.40 -10.96
C GLY A 137 6.15 4.77 -11.88
N GLN A 138 5.74 3.82 -12.73
CA GLN A 138 6.62 3.18 -13.71
C GLN A 138 6.62 3.89 -15.07
N ALA A 139 5.44 4.23 -15.59
CA ALA A 139 5.25 4.79 -16.93
C ALA A 139 5.07 6.32 -16.96
N GLY A 140 4.77 6.93 -15.82
CA GLY A 140 4.30 8.31 -15.75
C GLY A 140 2.83 8.45 -16.20
N GLN A 141 2.21 9.55 -15.82
CA GLN A 141 0.84 9.88 -16.21
C GLN A 141 0.65 11.40 -16.34
N LEU A 142 0.06 11.84 -17.43
CA LEU A 142 -0.28 13.25 -17.65
C LEU A 142 -1.17 13.78 -16.51
N GLY A 143 -0.81 14.93 -15.95
CA GLY A 143 -1.54 15.54 -14.85
C GLY A 143 -1.25 14.94 -13.45
N GLN A 144 -0.30 14.02 -13.34
CA GLN A 144 0.07 13.34 -12.10
C GLN A 144 1.57 13.45 -11.76
N VAL A 145 2.17 14.59 -11.97
CA VAL A 145 3.62 14.79 -11.74
C VAL A 145 3.99 14.46 -10.27
N ASN A 146 3.18 14.92 -9.31
CA ASN A 146 3.35 14.64 -7.88
C ASN A 146 3.12 13.14 -7.55
N TYR A 147 2.03 12.57 -8.04
CA TYR A 147 1.67 11.17 -7.80
C TYR A 147 2.68 10.21 -8.45
N ALA A 148 3.04 10.45 -9.71
CA ALA A 148 4.03 9.66 -10.40
C ALA A 148 5.40 9.73 -9.70
N ALA A 149 5.83 10.92 -9.25
CA ALA A 149 7.06 11.09 -8.50
C ALA A 149 7.05 10.30 -7.19
N ALA A 150 5.97 10.41 -6.40
CA ALA A 150 5.83 9.67 -5.15
C ALA A 150 5.85 8.15 -5.38
N LYS A 151 5.04 7.66 -6.33
CA LYS A 151 4.93 6.23 -6.64
C LYS A 151 6.19 5.66 -7.29
N SER A 152 6.95 6.47 -8.05
CA SER A 152 8.27 6.11 -8.55
C SER A 152 9.30 6.04 -7.43
N GLY A 153 9.27 6.98 -6.49
CA GLY A 153 10.13 7.00 -5.31
C GLY A 153 9.98 5.74 -4.44
N ILE A 154 8.78 5.17 -4.37
CA ILE A 154 8.51 3.90 -3.66
C ILE A 154 9.41 2.76 -4.19
N HIS A 155 9.68 2.70 -5.50
CA HIS A 155 10.53 1.64 -6.05
C HIS A 155 11.98 1.77 -5.59
N GLY A 156 12.51 3.00 -5.57
CA GLY A 156 13.85 3.28 -5.04
C GLY A 156 13.96 2.99 -3.54
N PHE A 157 12.98 3.48 -2.77
CA PHE A 157 12.85 3.22 -1.33
C PHE A 157 12.82 1.71 -1.04
N THR A 158 11.98 0.97 -1.76
CA THR A 158 11.87 -0.50 -1.62
C THR A 158 13.19 -1.20 -1.83
N LYS A 159 13.92 -0.86 -2.90
CA LYS A 159 15.21 -1.50 -3.25
C LYS A 159 16.29 -1.23 -2.20
N ALA A 160 16.37 0.01 -1.70
CA ALA A 160 17.35 0.38 -0.68
C ALA A 160 17.04 -0.33 0.66
N LEU A 161 15.78 -0.25 1.11
CA LEU A 161 15.38 -0.84 2.39
C LEU A 161 15.46 -2.37 2.37
N ALA A 162 15.24 -3.01 1.22
CA ALA A 162 15.42 -4.45 1.04
C ALA A 162 16.87 -4.90 1.30
N GLN A 163 17.86 -4.12 0.85
CA GLN A 163 19.28 -4.41 1.11
C GLN A 163 19.62 -4.29 2.59
N GLU A 164 19.08 -3.29 3.28
CA GLU A 164 19.28 -3.11 4.71
C GLU A 164 18.61 -4.23 5.54
N GLY A 165 17.43 -4.67 5.11
CA GLY A 165 16.62 -5.69 5.79
C GLY A 165 17.11 -7.12 5.64
N ALA A 166 17.79 -7.45 4.55
CA ALA A 166 18.10 -8.82 4.14
C ALA A 166 18.80 -9.64 5.24
N ARG A 167 19.82 -9.07 5.89
CA ARG A 167 20.55 -9.75 6.99
C ARG A 167 19.70 -9.97 8.26
N ASN A 168 18.58 -9.26 8.37
CA ASN A 168 17.63 -9.38 9.45
C ASN A 168 16.38 -10.20 9.05
N GLN A 169 16.42 -10.92 7.92
CA GLN A 169 15.32 -11.71 7.39
C GLN A 169 14.05 -10.88 7.15
N ILE A 170 14.22 -9.58 6.88
CA ILE A 170 13.16 -8.67 6.49
C ILE A 170 13.16 -8.59 4.97
N THR A 171 12.03 -8.93 4.34
CA THR A 171 11.83 -8.69 2.92
C THR A 171 11.04 -7.40 2.71
N VAL A 172 11.43 -6.64 1.70
CA VAL A 172 10.75 -5.41 1.31
C VAL A 172 10.49 -5.46 -0.18
N ASN A 173 9.21 -5.44 -0.58
CA ASN A 173 8.82 -5.51 -1.99
C ASN A 173 7.79 -4.42 -2.31
N ALA A 174 7.65 -4.11 -3.58
CA ALA A 174 6.59 -3.24 -4.08
C ALA A 174 5.61 -4.03 -4.96
N ILE A 175 4.36 -3.60 -4.98
CA ILE A 175 3.39 -3.97 -6.00
C ILE A 175 3.10 -2.72 -6.82
N ALA A 176 3.06 -2.84 -8.14
CA ALA A 176 2.63 -1.78 -9.05
C ALA A 176 1.30 -2.18 -9.71
N PRO A 177 0.16 -1.79 -9.10
CA PRO A 177 -1.15 -2.01 -9.71
C PRO A 177 -1.30 -1.23 -11.01
N GLY A 178 -2.01 -1.82 -11.98
CA GLY A 178 -2.60 -1.09 -13.09
C GLY A 178 -3.91 -0.40 -12.67
N TYR A 179 -4.81 -0.19 -13.62
CA TYR A 179 -6.15 0.32 -13.31
C TYR A 179 -7.00 -0.80 -12.67
N VAL A 180 -7.39 -0.55 -11.41
CA VAL A 180 -8.19 -1.47 -10.57
C VAL A 180 -9.58 -0.89 -10.40
N ASP A 181 -10.61 -1.72 -10.52
CA ASP A 181 -12.01 -1.34 -10.34
C ASP A 181 -12.29 -0.94 -8.88
N THR A 182 -12.15 0.34 -8.61
CA THR A 182 -12.37 0.99 -7.32
C THR A 182 -13.36 2.14 -7.48
N GLU A 183 -13.90 2.65 -6.37
CA GLU A 183 -14.77 3.82 -6.40
C GLU A 183 -14.13 5.01 -7.14
N MET A 184 -12.82 5.20 -6.98
CA MET A 184 -12.06 6.26 -7.66
C MET A 184 -12.07 6.08 -9.18
N VAL A 185 -11.89 4.86 -9.67
CA VAL A 185 -11.88 4.56 -11.12
C VAL A 185 -13.30 4.59 -11.69
N ARG A 186 -14.30 4.15 -10.93
CA ARG A 186 -15.72 4.22 -11.33
C ARG A 186 -16.24 5.66 -11.46
N ALA A 187 -15.61 6.62 -10.81
CA ALA A 187 -15.95 8.05 -10.96
C ALA A 187 -15.44 8.68 -12.28
N VAL A 188 -14.61 7.95 -13.04
CA VAL A 188 -14.13 8.39 -14.36
C VAL A 188 -15.27 8.31 -15.38
N PRO A 189 -15.44 9.28 -16.29
CA PRO A 189 -16.44 9.23 -17.37
C PRO A 189 -16.33 7.94 -18.21
N ALA A 190 -17.47 7.38 -18.60
CA ALA A 190 -17.53 6.07 -19.25
C ALA A 190 -16.69 5.98 -20.53
N ASP A 191 -16.73 7.03 -21.36
CA ASP A 191 -15.96 7.11 -22.61
C ASP A 191 -14.43 7.13 -22.39
N VAL A 192 -13.99 7.70 -21.25
CA VAL A 192 -12.59 7.69 -20.83
C VAL A 192 -12.21 6.32 -20.28
N LEU A 193 -13.11 5.71 -19.50
CA LEU A 193 -12.91 4.38 -18.94
C LEU A 193 -12.78 3.31 -20.04
N GLU A 194 -13.61 3.36 -21.06
CA GLU A 194 -13.50 2.48 -22.24
C GLU A 194 -12.13 2.58 -22.92
N LYS A 195 -11.62 3.82 -23.11
CA LYS A 195 -10.29 4.05 -23.68
C LYS A 195 -9.17 3.51 -22.78
N ILE A 196 -9.34 3.58 -21.48
CA ILE A 196 -8.40 2.99 -20.52
C ILE A 196 -8.40 1.47 -20.67
N ILE A 197 -9.58 0.83 -20.63
CA ILE A 197 -9.72 -0.62 -20.75
C ILE A 197 -9.16 -1.14 -22.07
N ALA A 198 -9.40 -0.43 -23.18
CA ALA A 198 -8.86 -0.78 -24.49
C ALA A 198 -7.31 -0.82 -24.55
N ARG A 199 -6.64 -0.14 -23.63
CA ARG A 199 -5.16 -0.14 -23.52
C ARG A 199 -4.62 -1.25 -22.62
N ILE A 200 -5.48 -1.97 -21.92
CA ILE A 200 -5.08 -3.07 -21.05
C ILE A 200 -5.11 -4.36 -21.88
N PRO A 201 -3.98 -5.02 -22.15
CA PRO A 201 -3.94 -6.24 -22.96
C PRO A 201 -4.89 -7.34 -22.46
N ARG A 202 -5.10 -7.42 -21.14
CA ARG A 202 -6.05 -8.37 -20.53
C ARG A 202 -7.52 -8.04 -20.83
N GLY A 203 -7.84 -6.86 -21.38
CA GLY A 203 -9.19 -6.45 -21.80
C GLY A 203 -10.16 -6.13 -20.65
N ARG A 204 -9.66 -5.95 -19.42
CA ARG A 204 -10.46 -5.58 -18.25
C ARG A 204 -9.66 -4.79 -17.23
N LEU A 205 -10.34 -4.08 -16.36
CA LEU A 205 -9.75 -3.57 -15.14
C LEU A 205 -9.29 -4.75 -14.24
N GLY A 206 -8.26 -4.53 -13.43
CA GLY A 206 -7.95 -5.40 -12.33
C GLY A 206 -9.04 -5.34 -11.25
N THR A 207 -9.10 -6.34 -10.39
CA THR A 207 -9.90 -6.27 -9.17
C THR A 207 -9.00 -5.98 -7.96
N ALA A 208 -9.58 -5.52 -6.87
CA ALA A 208 -8.81 -5.31 -5.63
C ALA A 208 -8.22 -6.64 -5.11
N GLU A 209 -8.91 -7.76 -5.36
CA GLU A 209 -8.46 -9.10 -5.02
C GLU A 209 -7.27 -9.56 -5.88
N ASP A 210 -7.14 -9.07 -7.13
CA ASP A 210 -5.94 -9.32 -7.95
C ASP A 210 -4.69 -8.79 -7.23
N ILE A 211 -4.80 -7.60 -6.61
CA ILE A 211 -3.71 -6.98 -5.84
C ILE A 211 -3.50 -7.71 -4.51
N ALA A 212 -4.59 -8.02 -3.81
CA ALA A 212 -4.54 -8.72 -2.52
C ALA A 212 -3.79 -10.06 -2.62
N ARG A 213 -4.02 -10.85 -3.69
CA ARG A 213 -3.29 -12.10 -3.94
C ARG A 213 -1.78 -11.89 -4.06
N GLY A 214 -1.35 -10.79 -4.70
CA GLY A 214 0.06 -10.43 -4.77
C GLY A 214 0.66 -10.10 -3.40
N VAL A 215 -0.10 -9.40 -2.54
CA VAL A 215 0.32 -9.11 -1.17
C VAL A 215 0.42 -10.40 -0.35
N VAL A 216 -0.58 -11.27 -0.42
CA VAL A 216 -0.57 -12.57 0.29
C VAL A 216 0.65 -13.40 -0.12
N PHE A 217 0.97 -13.46 -1.41
CA PHE A 217 2.16 -14.15 -1.91
C PHE A 217 3.46 -13.54 -1.33
N LEU A 218 3.64 -12.21 -1.45
CA LEU A 218 4.87 -11.54 -1.01
C LEU A 218 5.04 -11.52 0.52
N THR A 219 3.98 -11.78 1.28
CA THR A 219 4.02 -11.85 2.76
C THR A 219 4.00 -13.27 3.31
N ALA A 220 3.98 -14.28 2.44
CA ALA A 220 4.12 -15.67 2.85
C ALA A 220 5.52 -15.95 3.42
N ASP A 221 5.63 -16.93 4.30
CA ASP A 221 6.92 -17.30 4.89
C ASP A 221 7.84 -17.88 3.81
N GLU A 222 7.28 -18.59 2.84
CA GLU A 222 7.97 -19.22 1.69
C GLU A 222 8.48 -18.21 0.66
N ALA A 223 8.05 -16.94 0.74
CA ALA A 223 8.52 -15.86 -0.13
C ALA A 223 9.78 -15.15 0.41
N ASP A 224 10.53 -15.77 1.31
CA ASP A 224 11.68 -15.18 2.02
C ASP A 224 12.85 -14.80 1.09
N PHE A 225 12.92 -15.42 -0.08
CA PHE A 225 13.95 -15.11 -1.08
C PHE A 225 13.51 -14.03 -2.10
N VAL A 226 12.29 -13.51 -1.98
CA VAL A 226 11.77 -12.41 -2.80
C VAL A 226 11.90 -11.10 -2.03
N THR A 227 12.90 -10.28 -2.38
CA THR A 227 13.10 -8.97 -1.77
C THR A 227 13.66 -7.96 -2.79
N GLY A 228 13.33 -6.68 -2.63
CA GLY A 228 13.73 -5.60 -3.53
C GLY A 228 12.99 -5.59 -4.88
N SER A 229 12.02 -6.47 -5.06
CA SER A 229 11.28 -6.65 -6.31
C SER A 229 10.09 -5.70 -6.41
N THR A 230 9.72 -5.36 -7.65
CA THR A 230 8.43 -4.74 -7.97
C THR A 230 7.59 -5.74 -8.75
N LEU A 231 6.51 -6.21 -8.14
CA LEU A 231 5.52 -7.08 -8.79
C LEU A 231 4.49 -6.22 -9.52
N SER A 232 4.56 -6.18 -10.86
CA SER A 232 3.58 -5.47 -11.68
C SER A 232 2.31 -6.31 -11.83
N ILE A 233 1.17 -5.80 -11.33
CA ILE A 233 -0.15 -6.43 -11.44
C ILE A 233 -1.05 -5.46 -12.21
N ASN A 234 -0.91 -5.44 -13.54
CA ASN A 234 -1.49 -4.41 -14.40
C ASN A 234 -2.13 -4.94 -15.69
N GLY A 235 -2.36 -6.26 -15.80
CA GLY A 235 -2.97 -6.87 -16.97
C GLY A 235 -2.14 -6.75 -18.26
N GLY A 236 -0.83 -6.54 -18.14
CA GLY A 236 0.08 -6.36 -19.27
C GLY A 236 0.18 -4.93 -19.79
N GLN A 237 -0.45 -3.95 -19.14
CA GLN A 237 -0.47 -2.55 -19.58
C GLN A 237 0.94 -1.91 -19.55
N HIS A 238 1.80 -2.37 -18.69
CA HIS A 238 3.21 -1.97 -18.63
C HIS A 238 4.07 -3.21 -18.29
N MET A 239 5.10 -3.41 -19.06
CA MET A 239 6.06 -4.51 -18.93
C MET A 239 7.48 -3.94 -18.92
N TYR A 240 8.37 -4.49 -18.08
CA TYR A 240 9.81 -4.19 -18.09
C TYR A 240 10.55 -5.18 -18.97
#